data_2b8f5370c8f75bc000fa314c45e62ac2
#
_entry.id   2b8f5370c8f75bc000fa314c45e62ac2
#
_cell.length_a   1.000
_cell.length_b   1.000
_cell.length_c   1.000
_cell.angle_alpha   90.00
_cell.angle_beta   90.00
_cell.angle_gamma   90.00
#
_symmetry.space_group_name_H-M   'P 1'
#
loop_
_entity.id
_entity.type
_entity.pdbx_description
1 polymer ?
#
loop_
_entity_poly.entity_id
_entity_poly.type
_entity_poly.pdbx_seq_one_letter_code
_entity_poly.pdbx_strand_id
1 'polypeptide(L)'
;MTDAPGPPRKRRPRYAGTHPRRFEEKYKERDAARYPDEREKVIASGKTPAGSHVPVLVAEVLEALAPAPGEVAVDATLGYGGHASEILKRILPGGRLLALDVDPIELPKAAARLAQRAADLGDPEAVKTVKRNFAGLRKLLDEESLAHGADVILADLGVSSMQLDDPGRGFSWKHDVPLDLRMNPGRGQPAGSLLLRMKREEIEDFLRRLGDEPEAAGIAAALHATNEARRGSSPLHLQRNLPLPLLRTSDVTRAVELAYEGRTSRDASEAKRSSLQRTFQAIRILVNDELAALDAFLRDLPFCLAPGGRAAILTFHSGEDRRVKKAFKAGLEAGLYARVADEVVRATPEERGKNPRSSSAKLRWAVRASRSPSGVT
;
A
#
# COMPACT_ATOMS: atom_id res chain seq x y z
N MET A 1 38.99 -39.50 -49.35
CA MET A 1 39.20 -38.51 -48.26
C MET A 1 37.98 -38.56 -47.39
N THR A 2 38.09 -39.30 -46.32
CA THR A 2 36.99 -39.51 -45.36
C THR A 2 37.13 -38.48 -44.24
N ASP A 3 36.14 -37.59 -44.15
CA ASP A 3 36.05 -36.60 -43.05
C ASP A 3 35.87 -37.27 -41.69
N ALA A 4 36.78 -36.98 -40.77
CA ALA A 4 36.68 -37.44 -39.39
C ALA A 4 35.61 -36.68 -38.62
N PRO A 5 34.78 -37.32 -37.77
CA PRO A 5 33.77 -36.61 -36.99
C PRO A 5 34.41 -35.73 -35.92
N GLY A 6 34.02 -34.45 -35.89
CA GLY A 6 34.46 -33.47 -34.90
C GLY A 6 34.08 -33.85 -33.46
N PRO A 7 34.80 -33.32 -32.46
CA PRO A 7 34.61 -33.71 -31.07
C PRO A 7 33.20 -33.39 -30.56
N PRO A 8 32.64 -34.26 -29.67
CA PRO A 8 31.27 -34.08 -29.16
C PRO A 8 31.13 -32.76 -28.38
N ARG A 9 30.14 -31.96 -28.77
CA ARG A 9 29.79 -30.72 -28.04
C ARG A 9 29.45 -31.05 -26.57
N LYS A 10 30.28 -30.58 -25.64
CA LYS A 10 30.01 -30.66 -24.21
C LYS A 10 28.64 -30.02 -23.92
N ARG A 11 27.68 -30.84 -23.48
CA ARG A 11 26.40 -30.33 -22.95
C ARG A 11 26.72 -29.36 -21.80
N ARG A 12 26.24 -28.12 -21.92
CA ARG A 12 26.28 -27.16 -20.79
C ARG A 12 25.61 -27.82 -19.56
N PRO A 13 26.24 -27.79 -18.39
CA PRO A 13 25.61 -28.36 -17.19
C PRO A 13 24.22 -27.68 -17.04
N ARG A 14 23.17 -28.49 -16.87
CA ARG A 14 21.86 -28.00 -16.48
C ARG A 14 22.06 -27.22 -15.17
N TYR A 15 21.72 -25.95 -15.19
CA TYR A 15 21.66 -25.11 -14.02
C TYR A 15 20.76 -25.83 -13.00
N ALA A 16 21.34 -26.40 -11.96
CA ALA A 16 20.61 -26.89 -10.80
C ALA A 16 20.12 -25.62 -10.10
N GLY A 17 18.95 -25.14 -10.48
CA GLY A 17 18.34 -23.94 -9.95
C GLY A 17 18.06 -24.13 -8.47
N THR A 18 19.00 -23.75 -7.65
CA THR A 18 18.80 -23.55 -6.22
C THR A 18 18.02 -22.23 -6.08
N HIS A 19 16.71 -22.28 -6.30
CA HIS A 19 15.85 -21.28 -5.74
C HIS A 19 15.91 -21.47 -4.22
N PRO A 20 16.45 -20.51 -3.45
CA PRO A 20 16.47 -20.62 -1.99
C PRO A 20 15.05 -20.87 -1.50
N ARG A 21 14.83 -21.94 -0.76
CA ARG A 21 13.51 -22.30 -0.22
C ARG A 21 13.11 -21.42 0.95
N ARG A 22 14.08 -20.75 1.59
CA ARG A 22 13.84 -19.84 2.71
C ARG A 22 13.83 -18.40 2.24
N PHE A 23 12.88 -17.65 2.73
CA PHE A 23 12.71 -16.22 2.42
C PHE A 23 13.98 -15.40 2.71
N GLU A 24 14.66 -15.67 3.81
CA GLU A 24 15.90 -15.02 4.23
C GLU A 24 17.08 -15.29 3.29
N GLU A 25 17.14 -16.47 2.68
CA GLU A 25 18.17 -16.83 1.71
C GLU A 25 17.94 -16.24 0.31
N LYS A 26 16.68 -15.90 0.00
CA LYS A 26 16.28 -15.28 -1.28
C LYS A 26 16.55 -13.78 -1.29
N TYR A 27 16.55 -13.16 -0.14
CA TYR A 27 16.69 -11.69 0.02
C TYR A 27 17.83 -11.37 0.99
N LYS A 28 19.03 -11.87 0.67
CA LYS A 28 20.26 -11.68 1.45
C LYS A 28 20.58 -10.21 1.70
N GLU A 29 20.23 -9.36 0.75
CA GLU A 29 20.39 -7.90 0.82
C GLU A 29 19.58 -7.22 1.94
N ARG A 30 18.64 -7.93 2.59
CA ARG A 30 17.89 -7.42 3.76
C ARG A 30 18.69 -7.49 5.04
N ASP A 31 19.65 -8.38 5.12
CA ASP A 31 20.52 -8.56 6.28
C ASP A 31 21.93 -8.01 5.96
N ALA A 32 22.03 -6.67 6.03
CA ALA A 32 23.29 -5.98 5.74
C ALA A 32 24.41 -6.36 6.71
N ALA A 33 24.09 -6.82 7.93
CA ALA A 33 25.08 -7.28 8.90
C ALA A 33 25.70 -8.63 8.47
N ARG A 34 24.90 -9.50 7.87
CA ARG A 34 25.33 -10.83 7.43
C ARG A 34 25.84 -10.85 5.98
N TYR A 35 25.35 -9.93 5.13
CA TYR A 35 25.67 -9.88 3.70
C TYR A 35 25.92 -8.44 3.22
N PRO A 36 26.98 -7.76 3.67
CA PRO A 36 27.22 -6.34 3.40
C PRO A 36 27.33 -6.00 1.89
N ASP A 37 27.94 -6.89 1.10
CA ASP A 37 28.21 -6.64 -0.32
C ASP A 37 27.02 -6.94 -1.27
N GLU A 38 26.01 -7.66 -0.82
CA GLU A 38 24.91 -8.08 -1.70
C GLU A 38 24.00 -6.91 -2.05
N ARG A 39 23.83 -5.95 -1.14
CA ARG A 39 23.05 -4.74 -1.37
C ARG A 39 23.67 -3.86 -2.44
N GLU A 40 25.00 -3.69 -2.40
CA GLU A 40 25.72 -2.91 -3.40
C GLU A 40 25.71 -3.56 -4.78
N LYS A 41 25.82 -4.89 -4.84
CA LYS A 41 25.70 -5.65 -6.09
C LYS A 41 24.34 -5.51 -6.73
N VAL A 42 23.26 -5.52 -5.95
CA VAL A 42 21.90 -5.34 -6.45
C VAL A 42 21.71 -3.93 -6.99
N ILE A 43 22.19 -2.91 -6.28
CA ILE A 43 22.17 -1.51 -6.72
C ILE A 43 22.99 -1.34 -8.02
N ALA A 44 24.19 -1.89 -8.07
CA ALA A 44 25.05 -1.84 -9.25
C ALA A 44 24.44 -2.54 -10.49
N SER A 45 23.57 -3.54 -10.27
CA SER A 45 22.82 -4.20 -11.33
C SER A 45 21.58 -3.42 -11.82
N GLY A 46 21.36 -2.19 -11.33
CA GLY A 46 20.20 -1.36 -11.66
C GLY A 46 18.87 -1.84 -11.05
N LYS A 47 18.93 -2.76 -10.08
CA LYS A 47 17.75 -3.28 -9.37
C LYS A 47 17.62 -2.64 -8.00
N THR A 48 16.39 -2.52 -7.53
CA THR A 48 16.11 -2.11 -6.16
C THR A 48 16.33 -3.30 -5.22
N PRO A 49 17.24 -3.21 -4.24
CA PRO A 49 17.44 -4.31 -3.28
C PRO A 49 16.13 -4.63 -2.55
N ALA A 50 15.87 -5.91 -2.31
CA ALA A 50 14.72 -6.32 -1.52
C ALA A 50 14.82 -5.72 -0.11
N GLY A 51 13.78 -5.00 0.30
CA GLY A 51 13.78 -4.25 1.57
C GLY A 51 14.34 -2.83 1.50
N SER A 52 14.89 -2.39 0.35
CA SER A 52 15.11 -0.97 0.10
C SER A 52 13.91 -0.45 -0.70
N HIS A 53 13.17 0.46 -0.09
CA HIS A 53 12.03 1.10 -0.75
C HIS A 53 12.51 2.33 -1.50
N VAL A 54 12.40 2.31 -2.82
CA VAL A 54 12.37 3.54 -3.60
C VAL A 54 10.91 4.02 -3.57
N PRO A 55 10.61 5.11 -2.90
CA PRO A 55 9.28 5.67 -2.92
C PRO A 55 8.87 6.04 -4.36
N VAL A 56 7.58 6.00 -4.62
CA VAL A 56 7.01 6.22 -5.96
C VAL A 56 6.82 7.71 -6.22
N LEU A 57 7.12 8.20 -7.42
CA LEU A 57 6.91 9.60 -7.84
C LEU A 57 7.50 10.64 -6.85
N VAL A 58 8.71 10.39 -6.34
CA VAL A 58 9.33 11.27 -5.33
C VAL A 58 9.53 12.69 -5.87
N ALA A 59 10.03 12.81 -7.09
CA ALA A 59 10.28 14.12 -7.68
C ALA A 59 8.99 14.92 -7.85
N GLU A 60 7.96 14.27 -8.38
CA GLU A 60 6.66 14.88 -8.64
C GLU A 60 5.92 15.23 -7.33
N VAL A 61 6.04 14.40 -6.30
CA VAL A 61 5.53 14.69 -4.94
C VAL A 61 6.20 15.93 -4.37
N LEU A 62 7.53 16.00 -4.46
CA LEU A 62 8.30 17.12 -3.94
C LEU A 62 8.10 18.40 -4.73
N GLU A 63 7.87 18.31 -6.04
CA GLU A 63 7.48 19.43 -6.87
C GLU A 63 6.08 19.96 -6.49
N ALA A 64 5.11 19.07 -6.35
CA ALA A 64 3.74 19.44 -5.98
C ALA A 64 3.64 20.05 -4.57
N LEU A 65 4.39 19.50 -3.62
CA LEU A 65 4.41 19.96 -2.23
C LEU A 65 5.34 21.14 -2.00
N ALA A 66 6.43 21.28 -2.77
CA ALA A 66 7.47 22.30 -2.65
C ALA A 66 7.84 22.61 -1.18
N PRO A 67 8.22 21.58 -0.37
CA PRO A 67 8.50 21.79 1.05
C PRO A 67 9.70 22.71 1.24
N ALA A 68 9.60 23.63 2.21
CA ALA A 68 10.60 24.66 2.48
C ALA A 68 11.05 24.64 3.95
N PRO A 69 12.27 25.17 4.26
CA PRO A 69 12.76 25.26 5.62
C PRO A 69 11.79 25.99 6.56
N GLY A 70 11.63 25.46 7.77
CA GLY A 70 10.74 26.02 8.80
C GLY A 70 9.30 25.55 8.72
N GLU A 71 8.90 24.81 7.69
CA GLU A 71 7.53 24.35 7.51
C GLU A 71 7.16 23.16 8.39
N VAL A 72 5.88 23.07 8.73
CA VAL A 72 5.26 21.90 9.37
C VAL A 72 4.76 20.96 8.29
N ALA A 73 5.32 19.75 8.24
CA ALA A 73 4.93 18.72 7.32
C ALA A 73 4.25 17.54 8.01
N VAL A 74 3.30 16.92 7.30
CA VAL A 74 2.67 15.66 7.72
C VAL A 74 2.87 14.62 6.63
N ASP A 75 3.41 13.46 7.01
CA ASP A 75 3.29 12.22 6.23
C ASP A 75 2.20 11.37 6.89
N ALA A 76 1.03 11.31 6.25
CA ALA A 76 -0.16 10.65 6.80
C ALA A 76 -0.13 9.11 6.64
N THR A 77 0.88 8.58 5.95
CA THR A 77 1.04 7.15 5.57
C THR A 77 2.51 6.76 5.54
N LEU A 78 3.16 6.83 6.69
CA LEU A 78 4.63 6.74 6.81
C LEU A 78 5.26 5.54 6.09
N GLY A 79 4.66 4.34 6.23
CA GLY A 79 5.20 3.12 5.67
C GLY A 79 6.68 2.90 6.03
N TYR A 80 7.54 2.86 5.01
CA TYR A 80 9.00 2.76 5.20
C TYR A 80 9.66 4.10 5.59
N GLY A 81 9.00 5.22 5.33
CA GLY A 81 9.52 6.56 5.59
C GLY A 81 10.36 7.17 4.46
N GLY A 82 10.23 6.65 3.25
CA GLY A 82 11.00 7.14 2.10
C GLY A 82 10.65 8.57 1.70
N HIS A 83 9.38 8.87 1.49
CA HIS A 83 8.90 10.23 1.24
C HIS A 83 9.15 11.15 2.43
N ALA A 84 8.83 10.67 3.65
CA ALA A 84 9.08 11.39 4.90
C ALA A 84 10.54 11.86 5.01
N SER A 85 11.50 10.99 4.69
CA SER A 85 12.94 11.31 4.70
C SER A 85 13.29 12.41 3.70
N GLU A 86 12.68 12.42 2.51
CA GLU A 86 12.94 13.43 1.49
C GLU A 86 12.29 14.79 1.81
N ILE A 87 11.09 14.76 2.43
CA ILE A 87 10.42 15.96 2.95
C ILE A 87 11.23 16.55 4.10
N LEU A 88 11.67 15.72 5.06
CA LEU A 88 12.47 16.15 6.22
C LEU A 88 13.73 16.94 5.81
N LYS A 89 14.45 16.48 4.79
CA LYS A 89 15.64 17.18 4.26
C LYS A 89 15.34 18.61 3.80
N ARG A 90 14.12 18.89 3.38
CA ARG A 90 13.72 20.16 2.77
C ARG A 90 13.12 21.14 3.77
N ILE A 91 12.43 20.61 4.79
CA ILE A 91 11.84 21.47 5.83
C ILE A 91 12.86 21.88 6.89
N LEU A 92 14.02 21.20 6.98
CA LEU A 92 15.07 21.60 7.89
C LEU A 92 15.99 22.68 7.26
N PRO A 93 16.54 23.60 8.08
CA PRO A 93 16.36 23.71 9.54
C PRO A 93 15.01 24.35 9.94
N GLY A 94 14.63 24.12 11.20
CA GLY A 94 13.50 24.78 11.85
C GLY A 94 12.12 24.22 11.52
N GLY A 95 12.01 23.27 10.59
CA GLY A 95 10.77 22.59 10.25
C GLY A 95 10.46 21.43 11.18
N ARG A 96 9.22 20.95 11.12
CA ARG A 96 8.71 19.85 11.95
C ARG A 96 7.96 18.83 11.10
N LEU A 97 8.28 17.52 11.25
CA LEU A 97 7.61 16.43 10.56
C LEU A 97 6.77 15.59 11.54
N LEU A 98 5.48 15.53 11.29
CA LEU A 98 4.55 14.62 11.96
C LEU A 98 4.25 13.44 11.03
N ALA A 99 4.59 12.23 11.43
CA ALA A 99 4.48 11.04 10.59
C ALA A 99 3.55 9.99 11.20
N LEU A 100 2.54 9.55 10.45
CA LEU A 100 1.49 8.65 10.90
C LEU A 100 1.58 7.29 10.20
N ASP A 101 1.29 6.23 10.94
CA ASP A 101 0.97 4.92 10.39
C ASP A 101 0.04 4.16 11.33
N VAL A 102 -0.74 3.22 10.77
CA VAL A 102 -1.61 2.33 11.53
C VAL A 102 -0.94 1.03 11.93
N ASP A 103 0.16 0.67 11.25
CA ASP A 103 0.85 -0.61 11.41
C ASP A 103 1.76 -0.60 12.64
N PRO A 104 1.41 -1.36 13.71
CA PRO A 104 2.22 -1.40 14.93
C PRO A 104 3.54 -2.17 14.77
N ILE A 105 3.71 -2.92 13.67
CA ILE A 105 4.90 -3.72 13.39
C ILE A 105 5.94 -2.90 12.64
N GLU A 106 5.51 -2.14 11.64
CA GLU A 106 6.43 -1.37 10.78
C GLU A 106 6.71 0.04 11.30
N LEU A 107 5.75 0.66 12.00
CA LEU A 107 5.90 2.01 12.53
C LEU A 107 7.15 2.19 13.43
N PRO A 108 7.46 1.31 14.41
CA PRO A 108 8.67 1.47 15.22
C PRO A 108 9.96 1.43 14.41
N LYS A 109 10.01 0.61 13.37
CA LYS A 109 11.17 0.49 12.48
C LYS A 109 11.36 1.75 11.62
N ALA A 110 10.27 2.30 11.10
CA ALA A 110 10.28 3.55 10.35
C ALA A 110 10.63 4.74 11.24
N ALA A 111 10.09 4.79 12.46
CA ALA A 111 10.40 5.79 13.47
C ALA A 111 11.90 5.84 13.79
N ALA A 112 12.52 4.69 14.04
CA ALA A 112 13.96 4.61 14.30
C ALA A 112 14.80 5.14 13.13
N ARG A 113 14.42 4.80 11.87
CA ARG A 113 15.11 5.31 10.67
C ARG A 113 14.98 6.83 10.52
N LEU A 114 13.78 7.37 10.76
CA LEU A 114 13.56 8.82 10.67
C LEU A 114 14.24 9.59 11.79
N ALA A 115 14.24 9.06 13.03
CA ALA A 115 14.96 9.66 14.15
C ALA A 115 16.47 9.74 13.85
N GLN A 116 17.07 8.66 13.34
CA GLN A 116 18.47 8.68 12.91
C GLN A 116 18.69 9.72 11.81
N ARG A 117 17.77 9.78 10.83
CA ARG A 117 17.86 10.75 9.73
C ARG A 117 17.76 12.20 10.22
N ALA A 118 16.88 12.48 11.19
CA ALA A 118 16.74 13.79 11.81
C ALA A 118 18.03 14.20 12.57
N ALA A 119 18.61 13.26 13.31
CA ALA A 119 19.90 13.46 13.99
C ALA A 119 21.03 13.74 13.00
N ASP A 120 21.14 12.97 11.89
CA ASP A 120 22.14 13.18 10.84
C ASP A 120 21.99 14.56 10.16
N LEU A 121 20.78 15.12 10.15
CA LEU A 121 20.47 16.45 9.62
C LEU A 121 20.62 17.59 10.67
N GLY A 122 21.00 17.25 11.89
CA GLY A 122 21.29 18.20 12.96
C GLY A 122 20.09 18.63 13.81
N ASP A 123 18.91 18.01 13.64
CA ASP A 123 17.72 18.32 14.43
C ASP A 123 16.96 17.03 14.82
N PRO A 124 17.41 16.33 15.88
CA PRO A 124 16.79 15.06 16.30
C PRO A 124 15.35 15.20 16.78
N GLU A 125 14.91 16.39 17.19
CA GLU A 125 13.56 16.66 17.68
C GLU A 125 12.56 17.04 16.57
N ALA A 126 13.05 17.18 15.34
CA ALA A 126 12.22 17.61 14.20
C ALA A 126 11.14 16.58 13.80
N VAL A 127 11.22 15.34 14.28
CA VAL A 127 10.33 14.25 13.86
C VAL A 127 9.51 13.71 15.03
N LYS A 128 8.20 13.63 14.83
CA LYS A 128 7.29 12.90 15.71
C LYS A 128 6.53 11.84 14.94
N THR A 129 6.57 10.59 15.40
CA THR A 129 5.81 9.47 14.80
C THR A 129 4.64 9.07 15.69
N VAL A 130 3.48 8.84 15.09
CA VAL A 130 2.24 8.53 15.82
C VAL A 130 1.51 7.34 15.19
N LYS A 131 1.15 6.36 16.03
CA LYS A 131 0.29 5.25 15.59
C LYS A 131 -1.15 5.72 15.49
N ARG A 132 -1.58 6.15 14.31
CA ARG A 132 -2.91 6.67 14.05
C ARG A 132 -3.30 6.50 12.58
N ASN A 133 -4.60 6.29 12.35
CA ASN A 133 -5.16 6.33 11.00
C ASN A 133 -5.26 7.80 10.56
N PHE A 134 -4.92 8.06 9.30
CA PHE A 134 -4.96 9.40 8.69
C PHE A 134 -6.36 10.05 8.75
N ALA A 135 -7.44 9.27 8.82
CA ALA A 135 -8.79 9.79 9.06
C ALA A 135 -8.92 10.61 10.36
N GLY A 136 -8.01 10.40 11.31
CA GLY A 136 -7.95 11.14 12.57
C GLY A 136 -6.96 12.30 12.57
N LEU A 137 -6.46 12.75 11.40
CA LEU A 137 -5.42 13.76 11.30
C LEU A 137 -5.84 15.09 11.93
N ARG A 138 -7.05 15.55 11.68
CA ARG A 138 -7.54 16.83 12.25
C ARG A 138 -7.45 16.86 13.78
N LYS A 139 -7.96 15.82 14.41
CA LYS A 139 -7.87 15.68 15.88
C LYS A 139 -6.42 15.63 16.37
N LEU A 140 -5.53 14.97 15.61
CA LEU A 140 -4.11 14.90 15.96
C LEU A 140 -3.44 16.28 15.89
N LEU A 141 -3.75 17.08 14.87
CA LEU A 141 -3.21 18.45 14.78
C LEU A 141 -3.62 19.32 15.95
N ASP A 142 -4.87 19.18 16.42
CA ASP A 142 -5.35 19.86 17.63
C ASP A 142 -4.58 19.40 18.88
N GLU A 143 -4.39 18.08 19.06
CA GLU A 143 -3.60 17.49 20.16
C GLU A 143 -2.13 17.94 20.14
N GLU A 144 -1.56 18.20 18.97
CA GLU A 144 -0.18 18.66 18.77
C GLU A 144 -0.04 20.20 18.81
N SER A 145 -1.09 20.93 19.16
CA SER A 145 -1.12 22.40 19.16
C SER A 145 -0.84 23.01 17.77
N LEU A 146 -1.17 22.29 16.71
CA LEU A 146 -1.06 22.70 15.32
C LEU A 146 -2.42 23.11 14.74
N ALA A 147 -3.22 23.86 15.51
CA ALA A 147 -4.56 24.28 15.12
C ALA A 147 -4.62 25.14 13.84
N HIS A 148 -3.50 25.78 13.46
CA HIS A 148 -3.38 26.50 12.19
C HIS A 148 -3.26 25.56 10.97
N GLY A 149 -3.06 24.27 11.19
CA GLY A 149 -2.83 23.27 10.15
C GLY A 149 -1.35 23.08 9.81
N ALA A 150 -1.10 22.15 8.90
CA ALA A 150 0.24 21.86 8.36
C ALA A 150 0.45 22.59 7.01
N ASP A 151 1.68 22.98 6.74
CA ASP A 151 2.07 23.60 5.46
C ASP A 151 2.09 22.58 4.32
N VAL A 152 2.45 21.33 4.66
CA VAL A 152 2.61 20.23 3.71
C VAL A 152 1.96 18.97 4.26
N ILE A 153 1.09 18.33 3.46
CA ILE A 153 0.50 17.02 3.80
C ILE A 153 0.68 16.07 2.63
N LEU A 154 1.29 14.93 2.91
CA LEU A 154 1.39 13.79 1.98
C LEU A 154 0.52 12.63 2.47
N ALA A 155 -0.17 11.96 1.55
CA ALA A 155 -0.75 10.64 1.75
C ALA A 155 -0.37 9.72 0.59
N ASP A 156 0.40 8.66 0.87
CA ASP A 156 0.77 7.59 -0.07
C ASP A 156 -0.10 6.36 0.25
N LEU A 157 -1.25 6.23 -0.44
CA LEU A 157 -2.29 5.27 -0.09
C LEU A 157 -1.89 3.82 -0.45
N GLY A 158 -2.54 2.87 0.18
CA GLY A 158 -2.36 1.45 -0.07
C GLY A 158 -1.49 0.75 0.97
N VAL A 159 -0.84 -0.34 0.57
CA VAL A 159 0.01 -1.15 1.45
C VAL A 159 1.48 -0.98 1.13
N SER A 160 2.28 -0.97 2.18
CA SER A 160 3.73 -0.94 2.02
C SER A 160 4.26 -2.27 1.45
N SER A 161 5.42 -2.20 0.82
CA SER A 161 6.07 -3.41 0.33
C SER A 161 6.44 -4.37 1.45
N MET A 162 6.72 -3.88 2.66
CA MET A 162 7.02 -4.73 3.81
C MET A 162 5.81 -5.58 4.20
N GLN A 163 4.61 -5.01 4.12
CA GLN A 163 3.36 -5.75 4.34
C GLN A 163 3.12 -6.79 3.23
N LEU A 164 3.38 -6.45 1.96
CA LEU A 164 3.26 -7.37 0.83
C LEU A 164 4.29 -8.49 0.84
N ASP A 165 5.50 -8.20 1.31
CA ASP A 165 6.64 -9.13 1.34
C ASP A 165 6.66 -10.01 2.59
N ASP A 166 5.87 -9.69 3.63
CA ASP A 166 5.71 -10.53 4.82
C ASP A 166 4.63 -11.60 4.57
N PRO A 167 5.04 -12.89 4.41
CA PRO A 167 4.07 -13.95 4.16
C PRO A 167 3.02 -14.09 5.27
N GLY A 168 3.39 -13.83 6.53
CA GLY A 168 2.51 -13.97 7.69
C GLY A 168 1.33 -12.99 7.73
N ARG A 169 1.41 -11.90 6.95
CA ARG A 169 0.37 -10.87 6.87
C ARG A 169 -0.77 -11.19 5.89
N GLY A 170 -0.58 -12.17 4.99
CA GLY A 170 -1.58 -12.62 4.04
C GLY A 170 -1.91 -11.67 2.89
N PHE A 171 -1.14 -10.59 2.67
CA PHE A 171 -1.36 -9.62 1.58
C PHE A 171 -1.03 -10.16 0.19
N SER A 172 -0.38 -11.31 0.09
CA SER A 172 0.06 -11.91 -1.17
C SER A 172 -0.45 -13.34 -1.32
N TRP A 173 -0.94 -13.66 -2.53
CA TRP A 173 -1.34 -15.05 -2.89
C TRP A 173 -0.17 -15.98 -3.23
N LYS A 174 1.07 -15.50 -3.13
CA LYS A 174 2.27 -16.30 -3.44
C LYS A 174 2.56 -17.39 -2.39
N HIS A 175 2.02 -17.25 -1.21
CA HIS A 175 2.22 -18.17 -0.08
C HIS A 175 0.86 -18.59 0.45
N ASP A 176 0.73 -19.87 0.82
CA ASP A 176 -0.47 -20.37 1.48
C ASP A 176 -0.38 -20.12 2.98
N VAL A 177 -1.06 -19.08 3.44
CA VAL A 177 -1.06 -18.59 4.82
C VAL A 177 -2.47 -18.22 5.27
N PRO A 178 -2.75 -18.08 6.58
CA PRO A 178 -4.02 -17.55 7.06
C PRO A 178 -4.32 -16.19 6.40
N LEU A 179 -5.55 -16.02 5.95
CA LEU A 179 -6.00 -14.80 5.27
C LEU A 179 -6.27 -13.70 6.29
N ASP A 180 -5.24 -12.92 6.65
CA ASP A 180 -5.39 -11.83 7.62
C ASP A 180 -5.72 -10.50 6.96
N LEU A 181 -4.81 -9.93 6.16
CA LEU A 181 -4.94 -8.65 5.41
C LEU A 181 -5.16 -7.40 6.28
N ARG A 182 -5.07 -7.47 7.60
CA ARG A 182 -5.16 -6.28 8.46
C ARG A 182 -3.86 -5.48 8.43
N MET A 183 -3.93 -4.18 8.17
CA MET A 183 -2.80 -3.28 8.34
C MET A 183 -2.40 -3.17 9.82
N ASN A 184 -3.37 -3.22 10.74
CA ASN A 184 -3.15 -3.30 12.18
C ASN A 184 -3.69 -4.63 12.71
N PRO A 185 -2.84 -5.65 12.94
CA PRO A 185 -3.27 -6.97 13.45
C PRO A 185 -3.93 -6.92 14.84
N GLY A 186 -3.68 -5.87 15.62
CA GLY A 186 -4.29 -5.66 16.93
C GLY A 186 -5.72 -5.11 16.88
N ARG A 187 -6.28 -4.81 15.70
CA ARG A 187 -7.60 -4.21 15.55
C ARG A 187 -8.43 -4.93 14.50
N GLY A 188 -9.74 -5.05 14.75
CA GLY A 188 -10.67 -5.69 13.83
C GLY A 188 -10.50 -7.21 13.76
N GLN A 189 -11.09 -7.83 12.76
CA GLN A 189 -11.06 -9.27 12.51
C GLN A 189 -10.21 -9.58 11.28
N PRO A 190 -9.44 -10.71 11.28
CA PRO A 190 -8.79 -11.20 10.07
C PRO A 190 -9.80 -11.41 8.93
N ALA A 191 -9.37 -11.15 7.70
CA ALA A 191 -10.20 -11.31 6.51
C ALA A 191 -10.85 -12.70 6.43
N GLY A 192 -10.09 -13.75 6.75
CA GLY A 192 -10.60 -15.11 6.74
C GLY A 192 -11.76 -15.34 7.72
N SER A 193 -11.73 -14.71 8.90
CA SER A 193 -12.84 -14.75 9.86
C SER A 193 -14.05 -13.96 9.40
N LEU A 194 -13.82 -12.81 8.77
CA LEU A 194 -14.88 -11.96 8.26
C LEU A 194 -15.64 -12.66 7.13
N LEU A 195 -14.91 -13.14 6.12
CA LEU A 195 -15.49 -13.83 4.95
C LEU A 195 -16.23 -15.11 5.32
N LEU A 196 -15.79 -15.86 6.34
CA LEU A 196 -16.49 -17.06 6.82
C LEU A 196 -17.91 -16.77 7.30
N ARG A 197 -18.23 -15.55 7.73
CA ARG A 197 -19.53 -15.15 8.26
C ARG A 197 -20.44 -14.51 7.22
N MET A 198 -19.88 -14.08 6.10
CA MET A 198 -20.59 -13.36 5.04
C MET A 198 -21.46 -14.31 4.22
N LYS A 199 -22.60 -13.81 3.79
CA LYS A 199 -23.46 -14.46 2.80
C LYS A 199 -22.86 -14.29 1.41
N ARG A 200 -23.27 -15.12 0.47
CA ARG A 200 -22.82 -15.07 -0.92
C ARG A 200 -23.03 -13.69 -1.54
N GLU A 201 -24.20 -13.10 -1.32
CA GLU A 201 -24.60 -11.81 -1.88
C GLU A 201 -23.75 -10.66 -1.34
N GLU A 202 -23.35 -10.73 -0.07
CA GLU A 202 -22.46 -9.75 0.57
C GLU A 202 -21.04 -9.85 0.00
N ILE A 203 -20.56 -11.09 -0.26
CA ILE A 203 -19.26 -11.33 -0.91
C ILE A 203 -19.28 -10.79 -2.34
N GLU A 204 -20.33 -11.06 -3.11
CA GLU A 204 -20.48 -10.56 -4.46
C GLU A 204 -20.53 -9.02 -4.50
N ASP A 205 -21.31 -8.39 -3.62
CA ASP A 205 -21.43 -6.94 -3.54
C ASP A 205 -20.11 -6.25 -3.30
N PHE A 206 -19.34 -6.66 -2.27
CA PHE A 206 -18.07 -6.01 -1.99
C PHE A 206 -17.04 -6.25 -3.10
N LEU A 207 -16.99 -7.43 -3.72
CA LEU A 207 -16.08 -7.71 -4.83
C LEU A 207 -16.37 -6.80 -6.04
N ARG A 208 -17.64 -6.58 -6.36
CA ARG A 208 -18.03 -5.62 -7.41
C ARG A 208 -17.68 -4.19 -7.04
N ARG A 209 -18.10 -3.76 -5.86
CA ARG A 209 -18.04 -2.37 -5.43
C ARG A 209 -16.64 -1.88 -5.07
N LEU A 210 -15.83 -2.74 -4.42
CA LEU A 210 -14.49 -2.38 -3.93
C LEU A 210 -13.37 -2.81 -4.88
N GLY A 211 -13.60 -3.87 -5.67
CA GLY A 211 -12.61 -4.44 -6.58
C GLY A 211 -12.87 -4.17 -8.06
N ASP A 212 -14.02 -3.61 -8.43
CA ASP A 212 -14.48 -3.56 -9.83
C ASP A 212 -14.35 -4.96 -10.50
N GLU A 213 -14.66 -6.07 -9.75
CA GLU A 213 -14.41 -7.45 -10.17
C GLU A 213 -15.54 -7.97 -11.08
N PRO A 214 -15.26 -8.26 -12.38
CA PRO A 214 -16.29 -8.74 -13.30
C PRO A 214 -16.84 -10.13 -12.93
N GLU A 215 -15.98 -11.03 -12.39
CA GLU A 215 -16.34 -12.41 -12.03
C GLU A 215 -16.79 -12.52 -10.56
N ALA A 216 -17.25 -11.42 -9.96
CA ALA A 216 -17.64 -11.37 -8.55
C ALA A 216 -18.67 -12.46 -8.17
N ALA A 217 -19.64 -12.73 -9.02
CA ALA A 217 -20.67 -13.75 -8.77
C ALA A 217 -20.09 -15.17 -8.67
N GLY A 218 -19.19 -15.53 -9.60
CA GLY A 218 -18.51 -16.84 -9.62
C GLY A 218 -17.59 -17.02 -8.44
N ILE A 219 -16.78 -15.99 -8.13
CA ILE A 219 -15.84 -15.99 -7.00
C ILE A 219 -16.62 -16.07 -5.67
N ALA A 220 -17.70 -15.29 -5.52
CA ALA A 220 -18.54 -15.31 -4.33
C ALA A 220 -19.20 -16.68 -4.11
N ALA A 221 -19.68 -17.32 -5.19
CA ALA A 221 -20.25 -18.67 -5.11
C ALA A 221 -19.22 -19.70 -4.64
N ALA A 222 -17.99 -19.66 -5.18
CA ALA A 222 -16.91 -20.57 -4.82
C ALA A 222 -16.43 -20.34 -3.37
N LEU A 223 -16.27 -19.09 -2.94
CA LEU A 223 -15.91 -18.76 -1.54
C LEU A 223 -17.02 -19.19 -0.57
N HIS A 224 -18.29 -18.96 -0.91
CA HIS A 224 -19.41 -19.37 -0.08
C HIS A 224 -19.48 -20.91 0.05
N ALA A 225 -19.31 -21.65 -1.05
CA ALA A 225 -19.24 -23.10 -1.01
C ALA A 225 -18.11 -23.62 -0.11
N THR A 226 -16.94 -22.97 -0.16
CA THR A 226 -15.81 -23.26 0.73
C THR A 226 -16.18 -22.99 2.21
N ASN A 227 -16.89 -21.91 2.49
CA ASN A 227 -17.36 -21.56 3.83
C ASN A 227 -18.34 -22.62 4.36
N GLU A 228 -19.31 -23.03 3.55
CA GLU A 228 -20.27 -24.07 3.93
C GLU A 228 -19.61 -25.43 4.19
N ALA A 229 -18.68 -25.84 3.32
CA ALA A 229 -17.91 -27.06 3.52
C ALA A 229 -17.11 -27.04 4.84
N ARG A 230 -16.50 -25.91 5.17
CA ARG A 230 -15.76 -25.75 6.44
C ARG A 230 -16.68 -25.76 7.67
N ARG A 231 -17.85 -25.15 7.59
CA ARG A 231 -18.86 -25.19 8.66
C ARG A 231 -19.39 -26.62 8.86
N GLY A 232 -19.72 -27.32 7.77
CA GLY A 232 -20.26 -28.68 7.79
C GLY A 232 -19.25 -29.74 8.22
N SER A 233 -17.96 -29.53 7.92
CA SER A 233 -16.88 -30.49 8.24
C SER A 233 -16.40 -30.44 9.70
N SER A 234 -16.97 -29.58 10.54
CA SER A 234 -16.48 -29.35 11.89
C SER A 234 -17.56 -29.44 13.00
N PRO A 235 -18.30 -30.58 13.10
CA PRO A 235 -19.23 -30.78 14.22
C PRO A 235 -18.55 -30.68 15.59
N LEU A 236 -17.27 -31.10 15.70
CA LEU A 236 -16.46 -31.05 16.92
C LEU A 236 -16.08 -29.62 17.32
N HIS A 237 -15.85 -28.70 16.37
CA HIS A 237 -15.57 -27.30 16.67
C HIS A 237 -16.80 -26.57 17.21
N LEU A 238 -18.00 -26.89 16.66
CA LEU A 238 -19.26 -26.38 17.16
C LEU A 238 -19.59 -26.90 18.56
N GLN A 239 -19.34 -28.19 18.82
CA GLN A 239 -19.58 -28.81 20.15
C GLN A 239 -18.58 -28.34 21.22
N ARG A 240 -17.32 -28.01 20.85
CA ARG A 240 -16.26 -27.60 21.78
C ARG A 240 -16.00 -26.10 21.82
N ASN A 241 -16.81 -25.29 21.15
CA ASN A 241 -16.64 -23.84 21.05
C ASN A 241 -15.25 -23.41 20.56
N LEU A 242 -14.60 -24.26 19.74
CA LEU A 242 -13.29 -23.98 19.15
C LEU A 242 -13.47 -23.05 17.95
N PRO A 243 -12.51 -22.13 17.70
CA PRO A 243 -12.59 -21.23 16.54
C PRO A 243 -12.52 -22.06 15.25
N LEU A 244 -13.41 -21.77 14.30
CA LEU A 244 -13.36 -22.35 12.95
C LEU A 244 -11.99 -22.06 12.30
N PRO A 245 -11.43 -23.03 11.54
CA PRO A 245 -10.20 -22.80 10.82
C PRO A 245 -10.38 -21.62 9.83
N LEU A 246 -9.51 -20.64 9.95
CA LEU A 246 -9.54 -19.45 9.10
C LEU A 246 -9.40 -19.81 7.62
N LEU A 247 -10.06 -19.05 6.74
CA LEU A 247 -9.75 -19.10 5.32
C LEU A 247 -8.26 -18.73 5.11
N ARG A 248 -7.69 -19.34 4.09
CA ARG A 248 -6.31 -19.13 3.67
C ARG A 248 -6.24 -18.38 2.35
N THR A 249 -5.10 -17.86 2.03
CA THR A 249 -4.85 -17.21 0.73
C THR A 249 -5.11 -18.17 -0.44
N SER A 250 -4.83 -19.47 -0.26
CA SER A 250 -5.12 -20.52 -1.23
C SER A 250 -6.62 -20.72 -1.50
N ASP A 251 -7.48 -20.52 -0.52
CA ASP A 251 -8.95 -20.62 -0.70
C ASP A 251 -9.44 -19.52 -1.66
N VAL A 252 -8.92 -18.30 -1.51
CA VAL A 252 -9.25 -17.17 -2.41
C VAL A 252 -8.70 -17.43 -3.82
N THR A 253 -7.46 -17.91 -3.91
CA THR A 253 -6.85 -18.26 -5.20
C THR A 253 -7.68 -19.34 -5.92
N ARG A 254 -8.09 -20.39 -5.19
CA ARG A 254 -8.92 -21.46 -5.73
C ARG A 254 -10.30 -20.97 -6.17
N ALA A 255 -10.91 -20.06 -5.44
CA ALA A 255 -12.21 -19.47 -5.82
C ALA A 255 -12.11 -18.69 -7.14
N VAL A 256 -11.04 -17.92 -7.33
CA VAL A 256 -10.78 -17.23 -8.61
C VAL A 256 -10.50 -18.24 -9.71
N GLU A 257 -9.72 -19.30 -9.47
CA GLU A 257 -9.44 -20.35 -10.45
C GLU A 257 -10.73 -21.02 -10.94
N LEU A 258 -11.64 -21.36 -10.03
CA LEU A 258 -12.94 -21.96 -10.36
C LEU A 258 -13.81 -21.01 -11.21
N ALA A 259 -13.80 -19.71 -10.93
CA ALA A 259 -14.53 -18.73 -11.74
C ALA A 259 -14.01 -18.62 -13.19
N TYR A 260 -12.78 -19.05 -13.44
CA TYR A 260 -12.15 -19.08 -14.77
C TYR A 260 -12.00 -20.50 -15.35
N GLU A 261 -12.62 -21.51 -14.73
CA GLU A 261 -12.52 -22.88 -15.17
C GLU A 261 -13.06 -23.03 -16.62
N GLY A 262 -12.34 -23.81 -17.44
CA GLY A 262 -12.67 -24.00 -18.86
C GLY A 262 -12.20 -22.90 -19.81
N ARG A 263 -11.66 -21.79 -19.30
CA ARG A 263 -11.11 -20.70 -20.12
C ARG A 263 -9.58 -20.87 -20.28
N THR A 264 -9.13 -21.26 -21.47
CA THR A 264 -7.70 -21.64 -21.72
C THR A 264 -6.92 -20.64 -22.56
N SER A 265 -7.52 -19.55 -23.03
CA SER A 265 -6.83 -18.56 -23.86
C SER A 265 -5.77 -17.77 -23.06
N ARG A 266 -4.81 -17.16 -23.77
CA ARG A 266 -3.82 -16.26 -23.17
C ARG A 266 -4.50 -15.09 -22.44
N ASP A 267 -5.54 -14.53 -23.05
CA ASP A 267 -6.33 -13.44 -22.48
C ASP A 267 -7.04 -13.86 -21.19
N ALA A 268 -7.53 -15.12 -21.12
CA ALA A 268 -8.12 -15.67 -19.90
C ALA A 268 -7.09 -15.81 -18.77
N SER A 269 -5.84 -16.14 -19.09
CA SER A 269 -4.76 -16.23 -18.10
C SER A 269 -4.41 -14.85 -17.52
N GLU A 270 -4.38 -13.82 -18.33
CA GLU A 270 -4.15 -12.44 -17.92
C GLU A 270 -5.35 -11.90 -17.13
N ALA A 271 -6.58 -12.16 -17.58
CA ALA A 271 -7.81 -11.81 -16.88
C ALA A 271 -7.88 -12.47 -15.49
N LYS A 272 -7.52 -13.76 -15.38
CA LYS A 272 -7.44 -14.46 -14.09
C LYS A 272 -6.44 -13.82 -13.14
N ARG A 273 -5.24 -13.45 -13.63
CA ARG A 273 -4.24 -12.75 -12.81
C ARG A 273 -4.76 -11.39 -12.32
N SER A 274 -5.40 -10.64 -13.20
CA SER A 274 -6.01 -9.35 -12.85
C SER A 274 -7.16 -9.52 -11.85
N SER A 275 -7.96 -10.59 -11.99
CA SER A 275 -9.01 -10.94 -11.05
C SER A 275 -8.47 -11.28 -9.66
N LEU A 276 -7.36 -12.04 -9.57
CA LEU A 276 -6.67 -12.27 -8.30
C LEU A 276 -6.26 -10.95 -7.63
N GLN A 277 -5.68 -10.02 -8.39
CA GLN A 277 -5.27 -8.71 -7.87
C GLN A 277 -6.48 -7.94 -7.32
N ARG A 278 -7.57 -7.85 -8.09
CA ARG A 278 -8.79 -7.14 -7.69
C ARG A 278 -9.48 -7.78 -6.49
N THR A 279 -9.52 -9.12 -6.45
CA THR A 279 -10.12 -9.85 -5.33
C THR A 279 -9.36 -9.61 -4.03
N PHE A 280 -8.03 -9.75 -4.03
CA PHE A 280 -7.21 -9.47 -2.85
C PHE A 280 -7.30 -7.99 -2.44
N GLN A 281 -7.32 -7.07 -3.41
CA GLN A 281 -7.52 -5.64 -3.16
C GLN A 281 -8.89 -5.37 -2.51
N ALA A 282 -9.98 -5.94 -3.04
CA ALA A 282 -11.33 -5.77 -2.49
C ALA A 282 -11.42 -6.26 -1.04
N ILE A 283 -10.86 -7.44 -0.75
CA ILE A 283 -10.83 -8.00 0.60
C ILE A 283 -10.01 -7.10 1.54
N ARG A 284 -8.87 -6.59 1.08
CA ARG A 284 -8.02 -5.67 1.84
C ARG A 284 -8.76 -4.38 2.21
N ILE A 285 -9.39 -3.76 1.22
CA ILE A 285 -10.19 -2.54 1.41
C ILE A 285 -11.32 -2.77 2.41
N LEU A 286 -12.00 -3.92 2.32
CA LEU A 286 -13.07 -4.30 3.23
C LEU A 286 -12.58 -4.42 4.68
N VAL A 287 -11.49 -5.17 4.90
CA VAL A 287 -10.96 -5.47 6.24
C VAL A 287 -10.42 -4.24 6.96
N ASN A 288 -9.83 -3.31 6.20
CA ASN A 288 -9.20 -2.10 6.75
C ASN A 288 -10.09 -0.86 6.67
N ASP A 289 -11.28 -0.98 6.11
CA ASP A 289 -12.22 0.14 5.88
C ASP A 289 -11.56 1.34 5.17
N GLU A 290 -10.70 1.03 4.17
CA GLU A 290 -9.78 2.00 3.55
C GLU A 290 -10.52 3.17 2.90
N LEU A 291 -11.64 2.89 2.21
CA LEU A 291 -12.37 3.93 1.48
C LEU A 291 -13.15 4.86 2.42
N ALA A 292 -13.71 4.35 3.53
CA ALA A 292 -14.36 5.21 4.51
C ALA A 292 -13.33 6.08 5.26
N ALA A 293 -12.15 5.52 5.57
CA ALA A 293 -11.04 6.28 6.11
C ALA A 293 -10.58 7.41 5.16
N LEU A 294 -10.48 7.09 3.85
CA LEU A 294 -10.13 8.07 2.82
C LEU A 294 -11.21 9.17 2.70
N ASP A 295 -12.48 8.80 2.68
CA ASP A 295 -13.58 9.78 2.59
C ASP A 295 -13.59 10.73 3.81
N ALA A 296 -13.33 10.20 5.02
CA ALA A 296 -13.19 11.01 6.23
C ALA A 296 -11.98 11.96 6.15
N PHE A 297 -10.83 11.45 5.72
CA PHE A 297 -9.62 12.25 5.52
C PHE A 297 -9.82 13.38 4.51
N LEU A 298 -10.40 13.07 3.36
CA LEU A 298 -10.63 14.05 2.29
C LEU A 298 -11.60 15.16 2.71
N ARG A 299 -12.61 14.83 3.52
CA ARG A 299 -13.53 15.80 4.08
C ARG A 299 -12.82 16.79 5.01
N ASP A 300 -11.91 16.29 5.83
CA ASP A 300 -11.24 17.08 6.86
C ASP A 300 -9.94 17.74 6.36
N LEU A 301 -9.38 17.28 5.23
CA LEU A 301 -8.10 17.73 4.67
C LEU A 301 -7.97 19.24 4.45
N PRO A 302 -8.98 19.96 3.92
CA PRO A 302 -8.87 21.43 3.78
C PRO A 302 -8.63 22.14 5.11
N PHE A 303 -9.14 21.57 6.20
CA PHE A 303 -9.02 22.14 7.55
C PHE A 303 -7.77 21.65 8.30
N CYS A 304 -7.08 20.64 7.75
CA CYS A 304 -5.78 20.19 8.23
C CYS A 304 -4.60 20.96 7.64
N LEU A 305 -4.81 21.67 6.53
CA LEU A 305 -3.78 22.49 5.91
C LEU A 305 -3.76 23.90 6.50
N ALA A 306 -2.60 24.51 6.61
CA ALA A 306 -2.44 25.93 6.83
C ALA A 306 -2.95 26.75 5.61
N PRO A 307 -3.32 28.03 5.74
CA PRO A 307 -3.63 28.88 4.59
C PRO A 307 -2.49 28.89 3.57
N GLY A 308 -2.76 28.52 2.31
CA GLY A 308 -1.73 28.33 1.28
C GLY A 308 -0.99 26.99 1.36
N GLY A 309 -1.29 26.16 2.34
CA GLY A 309 -0.72 24.83 2.50
C GLY A 309 -1.04 23.88 1.35
N ARG A 310 -0.22 22.88 1.14
CA ARG A 310 -0.24 21.98 -0.03
C ARG A 310 -0.45 20.54 0.44
N ALA A 311 -1.35 19.83 -0.26
CA ALA A 311 -1.55 18.40 -0.09
C ALA A 311 -1.23 17.63 -1.37
N ALA A 312 -0.58 16.49 -1.24
CA ALA A 312 -0.34 15.53 -2.32
C ALA A 312 -0.87 14.16 -1.91
N ILE A 313 -1.62 13.51 -2.78
CA ILE A 313 -2.18 12.18 -2.53
C ILE A 313 -1.81 11.25 -3.68
N LEU A 314 -1.09 10.18 -3.34
CA LEU A 314 -0.80 9.06 -4.22
C LEU A 314 -1.89 8.01 -4.06
N THR A 315 -2.41 7.52 -5.19
CA THR A 315 -3.44 6.50 -5.27
C THR A 315 -3.00 5.38 -6.20
N PHE A 316 -3.42 4.15 -5.97
CA PHE A 316 -2.98 2.98 -6.73
C PHE A 316 -4.11 2.24 -7.44
N HIS A 317 -5.36 2.59 -7.19
CA HIS A 317 -6.51 2.03 -7.90
C HIS A 317 -7.59 3.08 -8.20
N SER A 318 -8.51 2.70 -9.09
CA SER A 318 -9.58 3.59 -9.60
C SER A 318 -10.51 4.13 -8.51
N GLY A 319 -10.78 3.31 -7.49
CA GLY A 319 -11.67 3.67 -6.39
C GLY A 319 -11.14 4.81 -5.52
N GLU A 320 -9.83 4.81 -5.22
CA GLU A 320 -9.14 5.90 -4.52
C GLU A 320 -9.08 7.16 -5.39
N ASP A 321 -8.54 7.04 -6.61
CA ASP A 321 -8.34 8.17 -7.53
C ASP A 321 -9.65 8.94 -7.81
N ARG A 322 -10.75 8.21 -7.98
CA ARG A 322 -12.08 8.80 -8.21
C ARG A 322 -12.55 9.65 -7.04
N ARG A 323 -12.30 9.18 -5.78
CA ARG A 323 -12.64 9.91 -4.56
C ARG A 323 -11.80 11.17 -4.40
N VAL A 324 -10.49 11.06 -4.56
CA VAL A 324 -9.57 12.20 -4.47
C VAL A 324 -9.92 13.25 -5.52
N LYS A 325 -10.11 12.84 -6.79
CA LYS A 325 -10.53 13.75 -7.88
C LYS A 325 -11.82 14.48 -7.54
N LYS A 326 -12.84 13.74 -7.06
CA LYS A 326 -14.14 14.32 -6.72
C LYS A 326 -14.04 15.30 -5.54
N ALA A 327 -13.29 14.93 -4.49
CA ALA A 327 -13.13 15.79 -3.31
C ALA A 327 -12.35 17.08 -3.64
N PHE A 328 -11.26 16.97 -4.39
CA PHE A 328 -10.48 18.14 -4.80
C PHE A 328 -11.28 19.09 -5.69
N LYS A 329 -12.02 18.54 -6.66
CA LYS A 329 -12.90 19.35 -7.52
C LYS A 329 -13.98 20.06 -6.71
N ALA A 330 -14.69 19.36 -5.84
CA ALA A 330 -15.70 19.94 -4.96
C ALA A 330 -15.13 21.01 -4.02
N GLY A 331 -13.94 20.77 -3.46
CA GLY A 331 -13.25 21.74 -2.63
C GLY A 331 -12.80 22.99 -3.37
N LEU A 332 -12.39 22.87 -4.64
CA LEU A 332 -12.09 24.01 -5.52
C LEU A 332 -13.36 24.83 -5.81
N GLU A 333 -14.46 24.17 -6.17
CA GLU A 333 -15.76 24.80 -6.41
C GLU A 333 -16.30 25.52 -5.15
N ALA A 334 -16.05 24.95 -3.97
CA ALA A 334 -16.42 25.54 -2.68
C ALA A 334 -15.46 26.64 -2.20
N GLY A 335 -14.38 26.94 -2.92
CA GLY A 335 -13.37 27.93 -2.54
C GLY A 335 -12.47 27.50 -1.36
N LEU A 336 -12.49 26.22 -0.96
CA LEU A 336 -11.59 25.66 0.07
C LEU A 336 -10.17 25.50 -0.47
N TYR A 337 -10.02 25.16 -1.74
CA TYR A 337 -8.76 25.10 -2.45
C TYR A 337 -8.65 26.25 -3.45
N ALA A 338 -7.48 26.88 -3.54
CA ALA A 338 -7.16 27.88 -4.54
C ALA A 338 -6.78 27.24 -5.89
N ARG A 339 -6.15 26.07 -5.83
CA ARG A 339 -5.71 25.30 -6.99
C ARG A 339 -5.76 23.81 -6.69
N VAL A 340 -6.01 23.01 -7.71
CA VAL A 340 -5.91 21.55 -7.68
C VAL A 340 -5.21 21.07 -8.95
N ALA A 341 -4.70 19.85 -8.96
CA ALA A 341 -4.14 19.25 -10.17
C ALA A 341 -5.22 19.12 -11.24
N ASP A 342 -5.01 19.76 -12.38
CA ASP A 342 -5.91 19.67 -13.56
C ASP A 342 -5.89 18.24 -14.12
N GLU A 343 -4.69 17.71 -14.32
CA GLU A 343 -4.45 16.36 -14.80
C GLU A 343 -3.79 15.50 -13.72
N VAL A 344 -3.98 14.18 -13.85
CA VAL A 344 -3.31 13.22 -12.98
C VAL A 344 -1.86 13.07 -13.37
N VAL A 345 -0.94 13.23 -12.41
CA VAL A 345 0.48 12.97 -12.62
C VAL A 345 0.76 11.48 -12.47
N ARG A 346 1.54 10.92 -13.39
CA ARG A 346 1.88 9.50 -13.45
C ARG A 346 3.39 9.31 -13.55
N ALA A 347 3.86 8.15 -13.12
CA ALA A 347 5.26 7.77 -13.25
C ALA A 347 5.71 7.80 -14.71
N THR A 348 6.93 8.26 -14.93
CA THR A 348 7.58 8.24 -16.25
C THR A 348 7.82 6.80 -16.73
N PRO A 349 8.00 6.58 -18.04
CA PRO A 349 8.39 5.24 -18.55
C PRO A 349 9.66 4.71 -17.89
N GLU A 350 10.63 5.59 -17.60
CA GLU A 350 11.89 5.24 -16.96
C GLU A 350 11.65 4.77 -15.52
N GLU A 351 10.87 5.50 -14.72
CA GLU A 351 10.53 5.10 -13.37
C GLU A 351 9.76 3.77 -13.35
N ARG A 352 8.79 3.59 -14.25
CA ARG A 352 8.05 2.32 -14.36
C ARG A 352 8.95 1.14 -14.68
N GLY A 353 10.00 1.35 -15.47
CA GLY A 353 11.01 0.33 -15.77
C GLY A 353 11.85 -0.03 -14.54
N LYS A 354 12.25 0.96 -13.74
CA LYS A 354 13.07 0.78 -12.53
C LYS A 354 12.22 0.33 -11.32
N ASN A 355 11.01 0.85 -11.17
CA ASN A 355 10.08 0.57 -10.08
C ASN A 355 8.70 0.18 -10.62
N PRO A 356 8.44 -1.11 -10.92
CA PRO A 356 7.16 -1.56 -11.48
C PRO A 356 5.93 -1.21 -10.64
N ARG A 357 6.10 -0.95 -9.34
CA ARG A 357 5.01 -0.53 -8.43
C ARG A 357 4.46 0.86 -8.78
N SER A 358 5.26 1.70 -9.42
CA SER A 358 4.83 3.03 -9.89
C SER A 358 3.85 2.97 -11.06
N SER A 359 3.70 1.81 -11.72
CA SER A 359 2.88 1.68 -12.94
C SER A 359 1.39 2.03 -12.73
N SER A 360 0.85 1.74 -11.55
CA SER A 360 -0.54 2.08 -11.17
C SER A 360 -0.66 3.39 -10.41
N ALA A 361 0.45 3.99 -10.00
CA ALA A 361 0.46 5.21 -9.20
C ALA A 361 -0.11 6.40 -9.96
N LYS A 362 -0.89 7.19 -9.22
CA LYS A 362 -1.51 8.43 -9.68
C LYS A 362 -1.37 9.46 -8.58
N LEU A 363 -0.72 10.56 -8.88
CA LEU A 363 -0.58 11.69 -7.97
C LEU A 363 -1.59 12.77 -8.30
N ARG A 364 -2.30 13.24 -7.26
CA ARG A 364 -3.10 14.46 -7.29
C ARG A 364 -2.68 15.37 -6.15
N TRP A 365 -2.75 16.67 -6.38
CA TRP A 365 -2.40 17.67 -5.39
C TRP A 365 -3.44 18.80 -5.33
N ALA A 366 -3.47 19.48 -4.19
CA ALA A 366 -4.31 20.65 -3.94
C ALA A 366 -3.54 21.67 -3.10
N VAL A 367 -3.88 22.94 -3.30
CA VAL A 367 -3.38 24.09 -2.51
C VAL A 367 -4.55 24.72 -1.81
N ARG A 368 -4.51 24.84 -0.47
CA ARG A 368 -5.54 25.50 0.31
C ARG A 368 -5.64 26.99 -0.04
N ALA A 369 -6.83 27.54 -0.07
CA ALA A 369 -7.05 28.96 -0.23
C ALA A 369 -6.45 29.75 0.95
N SER A 370 -5.77 30.88 0.67
CA SER A 370 -5.14 31.74 1.69
C SER A 370 -6.15 32.54 2.52
N ARG A 371 -7.38 32.73 1.99
CA ARG A 371 -8.51 33.34 2.70
C ARG A 371 -9.64 32.33 2.83
N SER A 372 -10.24 32.19 4.03
CA SER A 372 -11.51 31.46 4.14
C SER A 372 -12.56 32.12 3.27
N PRO A 373 -13.41 31.34 2.54
CA PRO A 373 -14.58 31.92 1.90
C PRO A 373 -15.36 32.71 2.96
N SER A 374 -15.58 33.98 2.73
CA SER A 374 -16.38 34.82 3.61
C SER A 374 -17.79 34.22 3.71
N GLY A 375 -18.13 33.58 4.82
CA GLY A 375 -19.50 33.18 5.10
C GLY A 375 -19.79 31.77 5.63
N VAL A 376 -18.81 31.01 6.15
CA VAL A 376 -19.10 29.79 6.92
C VAL A 376 -18.47 29.94 8.29
N THR A 377 -19.25 30.47 9.24
CA THR A 377 -19.02 30.40 10.69
C THR A 377 -19.57 29.09 11.24
#